data_df1c0636efc72bb37a295f44bd191842
#
_entry.id   df1c0636efc72bb37a295f44bd191842
#
_cell.length_a   1.000
_cell.length_b   1.000
_cell.length_c   1.000
_cell.angle_alpha   90.00
_cell.angle_beta   90.00
_cell.angle_gamma   90.00
#
_symmetry.space_group_name_H-M   'P 1'
#
loop_
_entity.id
_entity.type
_entity.pdbx_description
1 polymer ?
#
loop_
_entity_poly.entity_id
_entity_poly.type
_entity_poly.pdbx_seq_one_letter_code
_entity_poly.pdbx_strand_id
1 'polypeptide(L)'
;MASIVKRKSKYSVVYDYTDENGKRRQRWETFSTNAEAKKRKKQIEYEQDSGTFFIPTAKTLNDLLDEYMSIYGVNTWAMSTYESRRGLARNYITPIIGDMLLSDITPRMMDKYYRDLLSVKTVSVNNRKPTSEYLTPHTVREIHKLLRSAFNQAVRWELISRNPVPVSYTHHRAHE
;
A
#
# COMPACT_ATOMS: atom_id res chain seq x y z
N MET A 1 15.54 11.00 19.03
CA MET A 1 15.99 12.25 18.36
C MET A 1 16.44 11.93 16.93
N ALA A 2 16.03 12.76 15.97
CA ALA A 2 16.45 12.62 14.58
C ALA A 2 17.58 13.63 14.25
N SER A 3 18.55 13.23 13.43
CA SER A 3 19.68 14.08 12.98
C SER A 3 19.76 14.09 11.45
N ILE A 4 20.38 15.14 10.89
CA ILE A 4 20.63 15.24 9.45
C ILE A 4 22.12 15.11 9.20
N VAL A 5 22.49 14.16 8.35
CA VAL A 5 23.88 13.92 7.92
C VAL A 5 24.01 14.23 6.43
N LYS A 6 24.93 15.13 6.08
CA LYS A 6 25.24 15.42 4.67
C LYS A 6 26.32 14.46 4.17
N ARG A 7 26.04 13.74 3.09
CA ARG A 7 26.99 12.88 2.39
C ARG A 7 27.04 13.25 0.91
N LYS A 8 28.19 13.74 0.45
CA LYS A 8 28.35 14.23 -0.93
C LYS A 8 27.25 15.24 -1.30
N SER A 9 26.40 14.93 -2.27
CA SER A 9 25.30 15.77 -2.74
C SER A 9 23.93 15.45 -2.12
N LYS A 10 23.89 14.50 -1.17
CA LYS A 10 22.62 14.04 -0.56
C LYS A 10 22.56 14.31 0.94
N TYR A 11 21.36 14.37 1.48
CA TYR A 11 21.07 14.62 2.90
C TYR A 11 20.33 13.42 3.47
N SER A 12 20.87 12.81 4.53
CA SER A 12 20.23 11.67 5.19
C SER A 12 19.68 12.08 6.54
N VAL A 13 18.42 11.78 6.80
CA VAL A 13 17.82 11.85 8.13
C VAL A 13 18.11 10.54 8.83
N VAL A 14 18.69 10.61 10.01
CA VAL A 14 19.08 9.46 10.83
C VAL A 14 18.31 9.52 12.12
N TYR A 15 17.62 8.44 12.48
CA TYR A 15 16.84 8.37 13.70
C TYR A 15 16.78 6.96 14.27
N ASP A 16 16.61 6.88 15.58
CA ASP A 16 16.45 5.64 16.30
C ASP A 16 14.98 5.27 16.43
N TYR A 17 14.70 3.98 16.40
CA TYR A 17 13.39 3.41 16.66
C TYR A 17 13.52 2.09 17.41
N THR A 18 12.44 1.64 18.03
CA THR A 18 12.35 0.33 18.67
C THR A 18 11.63 -0.63 17.72
N ASP A 19 12.24 -1.76 17.41
CA ASP A 19 11.63 -2.79 16.58
C ASP A 19 10.58 -3.61 17.37
N GLU A 20 9.88 -4.50 16.68
CA GLU A 20 8.84 -5.38 17.26
C GLU A 20 9.36 -6.26 18.43
N ASN A 21 10.66 -6.50 18.47
CA ASN A 21 11.32 -7.29 19.52
C ASN A 21 11.85 -6.42 20.67
N GLY A 22 11.49 -5.14 20.71
CA GLY A 22 11.95 -4.20 21.73
C GLY A 22 13.40 -3.74 21.58
N LYS A 23 14.09 -4.08 20.48
CA LYS A 23 15.48 -3.67 20.23
C LYS A 23 15.55 -2.30 19.57
N ARG A 24 16.42 -1.45 20.08
CA ARG A 24 16.72 -0.16 19.47
C ARG A 24 17.48 -0.36 18.16
N ARG A 25 16.96 0.21 17.08
CA ARG A 25 17.51 0.19 15.73
C ARG A 25 17.68 1.61 15.22
N GLN A 26 18.55 1.78 14.22
CA GLN A 26 18.77 3.04 13.54
C GLN A 26 18.33 2.94 12.08
N ARG A 27 17.60 3.95 11.59
CA ARG A 27 17.18 4.05 10.19
C ARG A 27 17.75 5.30 9.53
N TRP A 28 18.05 5.17 8.25
CA TRP A 28 18.59 6.21 7.40
C TRP A 28 17.66 6.44 6.23
N GLU A 29 17.14 7.66 6.08
CA GLU A 29 16.32 8.07 4.94
C GLU A 29 17.08 9.16 4.17
N THR A 30 17.30 8.96 2.86
CA THR A 30 18.15 9.83 2.05
C THR A 30 17.32 10.67 1.10
N PHE A 31 17.56 11.98 1.10
CA PHE A 31 16.85 12.99 0.32
C PHE A 31 17.80 13.73 -0.61
N SER A 32 17.26 14.27 -1.70
CA SER A 32 18.01 15.04 -2.67
C SER A 32 18.31 16.45 -2.18
N THR A 33 17.43 17.04 -1.37
CA THR A 33 17.55 18.40 -0.85
C THR A 33 17.57 18.46 0.66
N ASN A 34 18.24 19.50 1.20
CA ASN A 34 18.24 19.76 2.64
C ASN A 34 16.85 20.17 3.17
N ALA A 35 16.04 20.82 2.33
CA ALA A 35 14.68 21.23 2.70
C ALA A 35 13.79 20.01 2.98
N GLU A 36 13.84 18.98 2.10
CA GLU A 36 13.11 17.71 2.28
C GLU A 36 13.57 16.99 3.55
N ALA A 37 14.88 16.88 3.74
CA ALA A 37 15.45 16.25 4.94
C ALA A 37 14.99 16.97 6.24
N LYS A 38 15.00 18.31 6.26
CA LYS A 38 14.49 19.09 7.39
C LYS A 38 13.00 18.88 7.64
N LYS A 39 12.19 18.84 6.58
CA LYS A 39 10.75 18.59 6.69
C LYS A 39 10.49 17.20 7.30
N ARG A 40 11.18 16.17 6.79
CA ARG A 40 11.05 14.80 7.28
C ARG A 40 11.53 14.66 8.74
N LYS A 41 12.66 15.29 9.09
CA LYS A 41 13.14 15.32 10.47
C LYS A 41 12.08 15.86 11.44
N LYS A 42 11.50 17.02 11.15
CA LYS A 42 10.44 17.62 11.98
C LYS A 42 9.23 16.71 12.11
N GLN A 43 8.85 16.05 11.02
CA GLN A 43 7.73 15.10 11.03
C GLN A 43 8.01 13.92 11.95
N ILE A 44 9.21 13.31 11.86
CA ILE A 44 9.62 12.17 12.70
C ILE A 44 9.63 12.58 14.18
N GLU A 45 10.19 13.74 14.50
CA GLU A 45 10.22 14.27 15.88
C GLU A 45 8.80 14.47 16.43
N TYR A 46 7.91 15.07 15.63
CA TYR A 46 6.51 15.24 16.00
C TYR A 46 5.79 13.90 16.22
N GLU A 47 5.98 12.93 15.31
CA GLU A 47 5.38 11.60 15.40
C GLU A 47 5.90 10.83 16.62
N GLN A 48 7.20 10.96 16.95
CA GLN A 48 7.79 10.36 18.16
C GLN A 48 7.25 10.98 19.43
N ASP A 49 7.12 12.31 19.49
CA ASP A 49 6.62 13.04 20.65
C ASP A 49 5.12 12.78 20.88
N SER A 50 4.33 12.65 19.82
CA SER A 50 2.90 12.35 19.88
C SER A 50 2.59 10.86 20.09
N GLY A 51 3.59 9.97 20.07
CA GLY A 51 3.40 8.53 20.17
C GLY A 51 2.75 7.90 18.93
N THR A 52 2.67 8.63 17.81
CA THR A 52 2.12 8.17 16.54
C THR A 52 3.18 7.68 15.57
N PHE A 53 4.44 7.62 16.02
CA PHE A 53 5.55 7.20 15.20
C PHE A 53 5.42 5.72 14.81
N PHE A 54 5.38 5.47 13.51
CA PHE A 54 5.24 4.15 12.93
C PHE A 54 6.29 3.94 11.84
N ILE A 55 6.95 2.78 11.87
CA ILE A 55 7.85 2.35 10.80
C ILE A 55 7.17 1.25 9.99
N PRO A 56 6.86 1.50 8.72
CA PRO A 56 6.32 0.48 7.85
C PRO A 56 7.34 -0.66 7.67
N THR A 57 6.88 -1.89 7.89
CA THR A 57 7.70 -3.11 7.78
C THR A 57 7.20 -4.05 6.70
N ALA A 58 6.12 -3.70 6.03
CA ALA A 58 5.50 -4.51 5.00
C ALA A 58 6.49 -4.98 3.94
N LYS A 59 6.55 -6.27 3.71
CA LYS A 59 7.38 -6.91 2.68
C LYS A 59 6.54 -7.47 1.55
N THR A 60 5.39 -8.05 1.88
CA THR A 60 4.42 -8.61 0.94
C THR A 60 3.26 -7.65 0.69
N LEU A 61 2.46 -7.94 -0.32
CA LEU A 61 1.24 -7.16 -0.57
C LEU A 61 0.21 -7.33 0.55
N ASN A 62 0.13 -8.51 1.18
CA ASN A 62 -0.73 -8.72 2.34
C ASN A 62 -0.32 -7.83 3.50
N ASP A 63 0.99 -7.80 3.85
CA ASP A 63 1.50 -6.93 4.89
C ASP A 63 1.15 -5.46 4.62
N LEU A 64 1.34 -5.00 3.38
CA LEU A 64 1.00 -3.64 2.98
C LEU A 64 -0.49 -3.33 3.16
N LEU A 65 -1.37 -4.23 2.73
CA LEU A 65 -2.81 -4.03 2.85
C LEU A 65 -3.26 -4.02 4.30
N ASP A 66 -2.73 -4.90 5.15
CA ASP A 66 -3.04 -4.96 6.57
C ASP A 66 -2.58 -3.68 7.29
N GLU A 67 -1.34 -3.23 7.06
CA GLU A 67 -0.85 -1.96 7.60
C GLU A 67 -1.66 -0.76 7.09
N TYR A 68 -1.95 -0.71 5.78
CA TYR A 68 -2.72 0.37 5.18
C TYR A 68 -4.15 0.45 5.71
N MET A 69 -4.83 -0.69 5.85
CA MET A 69 -6.20 -0.73 6.37
C MET A 69 -6.25 -0.42 7.86
N SER A 70 -5.31 -0.91 8.67
CA SER A 70 -5.27 -0.66 10.11
C SER A 70 -4.99 0.80 10.44
N ILE A 71 -4.10 1.46 9.71
CA ILE A 71 -3.67 2.83 9.97
C ILE A 71 -4.66 3.85 9.38
N TYR A 72 -5.03 3.66 8.11
CA TYR A 72 -5.88 4.62 7.40
C TYR A 72 -7.34 4.20 7.33
N GLY A 73 -7.60 2.91 7.09
CA GLY A 73 -8.94 2.41 6.88
C GLY A 73 -9.84 2.62 8.09
N VAL A 74 -9.37 2.21 9.25
CA VAL A 74 -10.14 2.30 10.52
C VAL A 74 -10.43 3.76 10.90
N ASN A 75 -9.50 4.67 10.64
CA ASN A 75 -9.59 6.05 11.12
C ASN A 75 -10.25 7.01 10.11
N THR A 76 -10.26 6.67 8.81
CA THR A 76 -10.68 7.63 7.76
C THR A 76 -11.87 7.16 6.92
N TRP A 77 -12.17 5.86 6.90
CA TRP A 77 -13.26 5.34 6.06
C TRP A 77 -14.54 5.11 6.88
N ALA A 78 -15.68 5.31 6.24
CA ALA A 78 -16.93 4.82 6.80
C ALA A 78 -16.87 3.29 6.95
N MET A 79 -17.52 2.73 7.96
CA MET A 79 -17.48 1.30 8.28
C MET A 79 -17.89 0.43 7.07
N SER A 80 -18.90 0.83 6.32
CA SER A 80 -19.33 0.14 5.10
C SER A 80 -18.26 0.11 4.01
N THR A 81 -17.50 1.19 3.86
CA THR A 81 -16.37 1.28 2.93
C THR A 81 -15.22 0.39 3.37
N TYR A 82 -14.90 0.39 4.67
CA TYR A 82 -13.88 -0.46 5.25
C TYR A 82 -14.19 -1.94 5.02
N GLU A 83 -15.38 -2.39 5.37
CA GLU A 83 -15.81 -3.79 5.19
C GLU A 83 -15.86 -4.20 3.72
N SER A 84 -16.31 -3.32 2.83
CA SER A 84 -16.30 -3.57 1.39
C SER A 84 -14.87 -3.78 0.87
N ARG A 85 -13.93 -2.88 1.19
CA ARG A 85 -12.54 -2.97 0.78
C ARG A 85 -11.82 -4.18 1.38
N ARG A 86 -12.11 -4.48 2.65
CA ARG A 86 -11.60 -5.69 3.31
C ARG A 86 -12.10 -6.95 2.61
N GLY A 87 -13.37 -6.98 2.22
CA GLY A 87 -13.94 -8.07 1.42
C GLY A 87 -13.25 -8.25 0.07
N LEU A 88 -12.99 -7.15 -0.66
CA LEU A 88 -12.25 -7.20 -1.93
C LEU A 88 -10.83 -7.74 -1.74
N ALA A 89 -10.12 -7.27 -0.71
CA ALA A 89 -8.78 -7.73 -0.40
C ALA A 89 -8.77 -9.24 -0.12
N ARG A 90 -9.58 -9.68 0.85
CA ARG A 90 -9.65 -11.08 1.27
C ARG A 90 -10.05 -12.04 0.17
N ASN A 91 -11.01 -11.66 -0.67
CA ASN A 91 -11.58 -12.57 -1.65
C ASN A 91 -10.82 -12.60 -2.98
N TYR A 92 -10.17 -11.51 -3.37
CA TYR A 92 -9.63 -11.37 -4.73
C TYR A 92 -8.16 -10.95 -4.78
N ILE A 93 -7.61 -10.30 -3.76
CA ILE A 93 -6.21 -9.86 -3.77
C ILE A 93 -5.33 -10.87 -3.04
N THR A 94 -5.63 -11.12 -1.76
CA THR A 94 -4.87 -12.02 -0.88
C THR A 94 -4.63 -13.40 -1.51
N PRO A 95 -5.65 -14.12 -2.04
CA PRO A 95 -5.44 -15.48 -2.54
C PRO A 95 -4.70 -15.55 -3.88
N ILE A 96 -4.54 -14.44 -4.61
CA ILE A 96 -3.98 -14.43 -5.97
C ILE A 96 -2.58 -13.82 -5.99
N ILE A 97 -2.40 -12.67 -5.37
CA ILE A 97 -1.13 -11.91 -5.40
C ILE A 97 -0.67 -11.44 -4.01
N GLY A 98 -1.38 -11.80 -2.94
CA GLY A 98 -1.13 -11.28 -1.60
C GLY A 98 0.25 -11.61 -1.05
N ASP A 99 0.77 -12.80 -1.32
CA ASP A 99 2.08 -13.26 -0.80
C ASP A 99 3.27 -12.77 -1.64
N MET A 100 3.01 -12.02 -2.71
CA MET A 100 4.09 -11.47 -3.53
C MET A 100 4.84 -10.38 -2.79
N LEU A 101 6.17 -10.39 -2.92
CA LEU A 101 7.01 -9.31 -2.43
C LEU A 101 6.68 -8.00 -3.17
N LEU A 102 6.64 -6.89 -2.45
CA LEU A 102 6.37 -5.58 -3.03
C LEU A 102 7.38 -5.20 -4.12
N SER A 103 8.64 -5.66 -3.99
CA SER A 103 9.71 -5.46 -4.97
C SER A 103 9.45 -6.15 -6.31
N ASP A 104 8.70 -7.24 -6.29
CA ASP A 104 8.50 -8.11 -7.46
C ASP A 104 7.24 -7.75 -8.24
N ILE A 105 6.38 -6.91 -7.67
CA ILE A 105 5.16 -6.44 -8.32
C ILE A 105 5.49 -5.38 -9.36
N THR A 106 5.25 -5.70 -10.62
CA THR A 106 5.51 -4.84 -11.77
C THR A 106 4.23 -4.33 -12.43
N PRO A 107 4.25 -3.22 -13.18
CA PRO A 107 3.08 -2.73 -13.93
C PRO A 107 2.51 -3.79 -14.87
N ARG A 108 3.37 -4.53 -15.57
CA ARG A 108 2.93 -5.62 -16.48
C ARG A 108 2.17 -6.73 -15.76
N MET A 109 2.60 -7.07 -14.54
CA MET A 109 1.90 -8.05 -13.71
C MET A 109 0.54 -7.53 -13.26
N MET A 110 0.46 -6.25 -12.91
CA MET A 110 -0.81 -5.61 -12.53
C MET A 110 -1.81 -5.61 -13.69
N ASP A 111 -1.36 -5.30 -14.91
CA ASP A 111 -2.20 -5.36 -16.11
C ASP A 111 -2.72 -6.78 -16.38
N LYS A 112 -1.85 -7.79 -16.24
CA LYS A 112 -2.24 -9.18 -16.34
C LYS A 112 -3.25 -9.58 -15.27
N TYR A 113 -2.97 -9.23 -14.02
CA TYR A 113 -3.85 -9.51 -12.87
C TYR A 113 -5.27 -8.97 -13.09
N TYR A 114 -5.40 -7.70 -13.51
CA TYR A 114 -6.72 -7.11 -13.76
C TYR A 114 -7.48 -7.79 -14.89
N ARG A 115 -6.79 -8.24 -15.94
CA ARG A 115 -7.42 -9.00 -17.02
C ARG A 115 -7.90 -10.37 -16.55
N ASP A 116 -7.05 -11.06 -15.78
CA ASP A 116 -7.36 -12.40 -15.27
C ASP A 116 -8.51 -12.36 -14.25
N LEU A 117 -8.67 -11.26 -13.49
CA LEU A 117 -9.79 -11.05 -12.57
C LEU A 117 -11.17 -11.13 -13.23
N LEU A 118 -11.30 -10.74 -14.50
CA LEU A 118 -12.57 -10.81 -15.23
C LEU A 118 -13.04 -12.26 -15.47
N SER A 119 -12.16 -13.23 -15.33
CA SER A 119 -12.44 -14.66 -15.40
C SER A 119 -12.60 -15.32 -14.02
N VAL A 120 -12.47 -14.54 -12.94
CA VAL A 120 -12.64 -15.03 -11.56
C VAL A 120 -14.10 -15.02 -11.18
N LYS A 121 -14.56 -16.13 -10.57
CA LYS A 121 -15.96 -16.25 -10.10
C LYS A 121 -16.20 -15.30 -8.92
N THR A 122 -17.40 -14.72 -8.91
CA THR A 122 -17.84 -13.87 -7.84
C THR A 122 -18.12 -14.67 -6.57
N VAL A 123 -17.54 -14.23 -5.45
CA VAL A 123 -17.77 -14.86 -4.14
C VAL A 123 -19.10 -14.40 -3.55
N SER A 124 -19.92 -15.34 -3.08
CA SER A 124 -21.14 -15.05 -2.33
C SER A 124 -20.81 -14.37 -1.00
N VAL A 125 -21.50 -13.29 -0.71
CA VAL A 125 -21.38 -12.57 0.56
C VAL A 125 -22.71 -12.64 1.30
N ASN A 126 -22.68 -13.04 2.58
CA ASN A 126 -23.85 -13.12 3.46
C ASN A 126 -25.01 -13.97 2.86
N ASN A 127 -24.69 -15.13 2.28
CA ASN A 127 -25.64 -16.05 1.64
C ASN A 127 -26.48 -15.42 0.50
N ARG A 128 -26.10 -14.24 0.00
CA ARG A 128 -26.74 -13.65 -1.17
C ARG A 128 -26.08 -14.17 -2.44
N LYS A 129 -26.91 -14.65 -3.37
CA LYS A 129 -26.41 -15.03 -4.69
C LYS A 129 -25.78 -13.82 -5.40
N PRO A 130 -24.58 -13.95 -5.99
CA PRO A 130 -24.00 -12.86 -6.74
C PRO A 130 -24.86 -12.51 -7.96
N THR A 131 -24.90 -11.24 -8.31
CA THR A 131 -25.64 -10.73 -9.48
C THR A 131 -25.00 -11.18 -10.80
N SER A 132 -23.72 -11.53 -10.79
CA SER A 132 -22.94 -11.99 -11.92
C SER A 132 -22.11 -13.20 -11.52
N GLU A 133 -21.97 -14.18 -12.40
CA GLU A 133 -21.12 -15.38 -12.17
C GLU A 133 -19.64 -14.99 -12.04
N TYR A 134 -19.18 -14.05 -12.84
CA TYR A 134 -17.79 -13.54 -12.85
C TYR A 134 -17.73 -12.11 -12.38
N LEU A 135 -16.51 -11.67 -11.98
CA LEU A 135 -16.28 -10.31 -11.56
C LEU A 135 -16.59 -9.31 -12.68
N THR A 136 -17.35 -8.29 -12.32
CA THR A 136 -17.67 -7.21 -13.26
C THR A 136 -16.52 -6.23 -13.41
N PRO A 137 -16.43 -5.50 -14.54
CA PRO A 137 -15.46 -4.41 -14.72
C PRO A 137 -15.53 -3.34 -13.61
N HIS A 138 -16.72 -3.12 -13.03
CA HIS A 138 -16.90 -2.23 -11.89
C HIS A 138 -16.14 -2.74 -10.66
N THR A 139 -16.29 -4.02 -10.32
CA THR A 139 -15.59 -4.62 -9.17
C THR A 139 -14.08 -4.60 -9.36
N VAL A 140 -13.59 -4.91 -10.56
CA VAL A 140 -12.16 -4.82 -10.89
C VAL A 140 -11.64 -3.39 -10.75
N ARG A 141 -12.44 -2.38 -11.11
CA ARG A 141 -12.10 -0.96 -10.91
C ARG A 141 -11.99 -0.60 -9.43
N GLU A 142 -12.85 -1.12 -8.59
CA GLU A 142 -12.77 -0.88 -7.13
C GLU A 142 -11.52 -1.55 -6.53
N ILE A 143 -11.16 -2.76 -6.97
CA ILE A 143 -9.90 -3.41 -6.62
C ILE A 143 -8.70 -2.58 -7.07
N HIS A 144 -8.72 -2.06 -8.30
CA HIS A 144 -7.67 -1.16 -8.82
C HIS A 144 -7.52 0.09 -7.95
N LYS A 145 -8.63 0.74 -7.57
CA LYS A 145 -8.60 1.94 -6.70
C LYS A 145 -7.98 1.63 -5.34
N LEU A 146 -8.35 0.50 -4.74
CA LEU A 146 -7.80 0.08 -3.44
C LEU A 146 -6.28 -0.16 -3.55
N LEU A 147 -5.84 -0.96 -4.51
CA LEU A 147 -4.43 -1.25 -4.73
C LEU A 147 -3.62 0.01 -5.06
N ARG A 148 -4.14 0.87 -5.95
CA ARG A 148 -3.46 2.12 -6.30
C ARG A 148 -3.26 3.01 -5.07
N SER A 149 -4.26 3.10 -4.21
CA SER A 149 -4.19 3.89 -2.97
C SER A 149 -3.18 3.30 -1.98
N ALA A 150 -3.21 1.99 -1.78
CA ALA A 150 -2.25 1.30 -0.90
C ALA A 150 -0.80 1.43 -1.41
N PHE A 151 -0.57 1.25 -2.71
CA PHE A 151 0.77 1.43 -3.30
C PHE A 151 1.24 2.89 -3.31
N ASN A 152 0.35 3.87 -3.45
CA ASN A 152 0.72 5.27 -3.24
C ASN A 152 1.18 5.51 -1.80
N GLN A 153 0.55 4.85 -0.85
CA GLN A 153 0.98 4.93 0.54
C GLN A 153 2.31 4.20 0.78
N ALA A 154 2.53 3.05 0.13
CA ALA A 154 3.82 2.35 0.17
C ALA A 154 4.97 3.22 -0.36
N VAL A 155 4.74 4.01 -1.41
CA VAL A 155 5.72 5.01 -1.89
C VAL A 155 5.98 6.09 -0.84
N ARG A 156 4.93 6.61 -0.18
CA ARG A 156 5.09 7.61 0.90
C ARG A 156 5.82 7.03 2.12
N TRP A 157 5.62 5.75 2.41
CA TRP A 157 6.33 5.03 3.47
C TRP A 157 7.73 4.58 3.06
N GLU A 158 8.13 4.87 1.82
CA GLU A 158 9.45 4.50 1.27
C GLU A 158 9.70 2.97 1.21
N LEU A 159 8.64 2.17 1.22
CA LEU A 159 8.72 0.72 1.01
C LEU A 159 9.09 0.37 -0.42
N ILE A 160 8.64 1.19 -1.37
CA ILE A 160 8.92 1.08 -2.80
C ILE A 160 9.22 2.45 -3.40
N SER A 161 9.99 2.48 -4.49
CA SER A 161 10.38 3.73 -5.15
C SER A 161 9.30 4.34 -6.04
N ARG A 162 8.40 3.52 -6.57
CA ARG A 162 7.32 3.92 -7.48
C ARG A 162 6.11 3.01 -7.36
N ASN A 163 4.93 3.57 -7.61
CA ASN A 163 3.69 2.78 -7.64
C ASN A 163 3.63 1.92 -8.91
N PRO A 164 3.51 0.58 -8.81
CA PRO A 164 3.38 -0.31 -9.96
C PRO A 164 1.97 -0.29 -10.58
N VAL A 165 0.97 0.27 -9.89
CA VAL A 165 -0.41 0.33 -10.38
C VAL A 165 -0.58 1.49 -11.36
N PRO A 166 -1.07 1.26 -12.58
CA PRO A 166 -1.25 2.31 -13.59
C PRO A 166 -2.18 3.44 -13.11
N VAL A 167 -2.05 4.63 -13.71
CA VAL A 167 -2.86 5.80 -13.33
C VAL A 167 -4.34 5.58 -13.59
N SER A 168 -4.66 4.95 -14.72
CA SER A 168 -6.02 4.62 -15.12
C SER A 168 -6.15 3.13 -15.38
N TYR A 169 -7.27 2.56 -14.96
CA TYR A 169 -7.69 1.23 -15.38
C TYR A 169 -8.37 1.38 -16.75
N THR A 170 -7.62 1.13 -17.82
CA THR A 170 -8.18 1.04 -19.17
C THR A 170 -8.64 -0.39 -19.42
N HIS A 171 -9.94 -0.59 -19.43
CA HIS A 171 -10.52 -1.82 -19.94
C HIS A 171 -10.33 -1.79 -21.46
N HIS A 172 -9.38 -2.55 -21.98
CA HIS A 172 -9.39 -2.88 -23.40
C HIS A 172 -10.66 -3.71 -23.65
N ARG A 173 -11.70 -3.06 -24.16
CA ARG A 173 -12.77 -3.78 -24.83
C ARG A 173 -12.09 -4.59 -25.93
N ALA A 174 -12.13 -5.90 -25.82
CA ALA A 174 -11.94 -6.74 -27.00
C ALA A 174 -13.03 -6.29 -27.98
N HIS A 175 -12.64 -5.66 -29.06
CA HIS A 175 -13.51 -5.50 -30.19
C HIS A 175 -13.75 -6.92 -30.74
N GLU A 176 -15.00 -7.37 -30.63
CA GLU A 176 -15.53 -8.40 -31.50
C GLU A 176 -15.43 -7.91 -32.96
#